data_f76c79e05a2724fd4b4cb197ee231b17
#
_entry.id   f76c79e05a2724fd4b4cb197ee231b17
#
_cell.length_a   1.000
_cell.length_b   1.000
_cell.length_c   1.000
_cell.angle_alpha   90.00
_cell.angle_beta   90.00
_cell.angle_gamma   90.00
#
_symmetry.space_group_name_H-M   'P 1'
#
loop_
_entity.id
_entity.type
_entity.pdbx_description
1 polymer ?
#
loop_
_entity_poly.entity_id
_entity_poly.type
_entity_poly.pdbx_seq_one_letter_code
_entity_poly.pdbx_strand_id
1 'polypeptide(L)'
;PYERGHGTGADEPMVLATVIFEGDAPLTGRTLPEAFPAIEALPVTAPDFQLELDEAYQGGDLVFTINGKTWPNVPDLAVPLGSIRTLEISNVSDKDHPFHQHGFFFQARSSAGASPPIWKDTVIVRTGSKLELVSRYDELGHWMYQCHILEHAEGGMMGAITVH
;
A
#
# COMPACT_ATOMS: atom_id res chain seq x y z
N PRO A 1 12.51 15.73 16.34
CA PRO A 1 13.05 16.10 15.04
C PRO A 1 13.36 14.82 14.29
N TYR A 2 12.45 14.45 13.41
CA TYR A 2 12.57 13.28 12.56
C TYR A 2 13.15 13.75 11.22
N GLU A 3 14.42 14.13 11.24
CA GLU A 3 15.19 14.40 10.03
C GLU A 3 15.88 13.11 9.56
N ARG A 4 15.13 12.06 9.37
CA ARG A 4 15.67 10.89 8.69
C ARG A 4 15.20 10.92 7.27
N GLY A 5 16.14 11.17 6.35
CA GLY A 5 15.91 10.97 4.94
C GLY A 5 15.35 9.57 4.74
N HIS A 6 14.14 9.50 4.24
CA HIS A 6 13.47 8.25 4.00
C HIS A 6 14.26 7.44 2.96
N GLY A 7 14.84 6.34 3.40
CA GLY A 7 15.22 5.26 2.52
C GLY A 7 16.63 5.21 1.95
N THR A 8 17.58 6.07 2.36
CA THR A 8 18.96 5.99 1.84
C THR A 8 20.05 5.74 2.88
N GLY A 9 19.69 5.66 4.17
CA GLY A 9 20.62 5.31 5.23
C GLY A 9 20.42 3.85 5.61
N ALA A 10 21.45 3.03 5.49
CA ALA A 10 21.49 1.76 6.20
C ALA A 10 21.65 2.09 7.68
N ASP A 11 20.53 2.23 8.40
CA ASP A 11 20.57 2.25 9.85
C ASP A 11 21.09 0.89 10.33
N GLU A 12 21.94 0.89 11.36
CA GLU A 12 22.40 -0.34 11.98
C GLU A 12 21.19 -1.19 12.40
N PRO A 13 21.20 -2.50 12.15
CA PRO A 13 20.10 -3.39 12.52
C PRO A 13 19.84 -3.28 14.02
N MET A 14 18.61 -2.94 14.38
CA MET A 14 18.17 -2.89 15.77
C MET A 14 17.30 -4.10 16.08
N VAL A 15 17.66 -4.87 17.09
CA VAL A 15 16.81 -5.95 17.59
C VAL A 15 15.63 -5.36 18.33
N LEU A 16 14.45 -5.40 17.73
CA LEU A 16 13.21 -4.92 18.34
C LEU A 16 12.61 -5.95 19.31
N ALA A 17 12.77 -7.24 18.99
CA ALA A 17 12.27 -8.34 19.80
C ALA A 17 13.07 -9.61 19.52
N THR A 18 13.15 -10.47 20.52
CA THR A 18 13.67 -11.84 20.37
C THR A 18 12.55 -12.81 20.68
N VAL A 19 12.22 -13.69 19.74
CA VAL A 19 11.25 -14.78 19.95
C VAL A 19 12.03 -16.02 20.36
N ILE A 20 11.77 -16.51 21.57
CA ILE A 20 12.36 -17.73 22.09
C ILE A 20 11.31 -18.82 22.03
N PHE A 21 11.64 -19.92 21.36
CA PHE A 21 10.81 -21.12 21.34
C PHE A 21 11.28 -22.03 22.47
N GLU A 22 10.46 -22.20 23.49
CA GLU A 22 10.68 -23.14 24.59
C GLU A 22 9.76 -24.34 24.40
N GLY A 23 10.26 -25.53 24.59
CA GLY A 23 9.47 -26.75 24.48
C GLY A 23 10.30 -27.96 23.99
N ASP A 24 9.60 -29.08 23.88
CA ASP A 24 10.18 -30.33 23.43
C ASP A 24 10.69 -30.27 22.00
N ALA A 25 11.41 -31.30 21.60
CA ALA A 25 12.14 -31.41 20.35
C ALA A 25 11.43 -30.84 19.11
N PRO A 26 12.18 -30.28 18.15
CA PRO A 26 11.63 -29.73 16.90
C PRO A 26 10.65 -30.71 16.26
N LEU A 27 9.54 -30.21 15.73
CA LEU A 27 8.61 -31.03 14.97
C LEU A 27 9.34 -31.67 13.78
N THR A 28 9.79 -32.91 13.99
CA THR A 28 10.44 -33.68 12.93
C THR A 28 9.39 -34.25 11.97
N GLY A 29 9.72 -34.35 10.69
CA GLY A 29 8.84 -34.93 9.68
C GLY A 29 7.87 -33.97 9.00
N ARG A 30 7.89 -32.67 9.32
CA ARG A 30 7.20 -31.66 8.52
C ARG A 30 8.14 -31.08 7.48
N THR A 31 7.82 -31.32 6.23
CA THR A 31 8.48 -30.68 5.09
C THR A 31 7.59 -29.55 4.56
N LEU A 32 8.21 -28.50 4.08
CA LEU A 32 7.47 -27.51 3.27
C LEU A 32 6.93 -28.21 2.02
N PRO A 33 5.76 -27.82 1.51
CA PRO A 33 5.26 -28.33 0.25
C PRO A 33 6.30 -28.06 -0.85
N GLU A 34 6.48 -29.02 -1.76
CA GLU A 34 7.42 -28.90 -2.89
C GLU A 34 7.06 -27.72 -3.81
N ALA A 35 5.77 -27.38 -3.88
CA ALA A 35 5.28 -26.22 -4.61
C ALA A 35 4.09 -25.59 -3.87
N PHE A 36 4.00 -24.27 -3.92
CA PHE A 36 2.81 -23.54 -3.51
C PHE A 36 1.84 -23.41 -4.68
N PRO A 37 0.52 -23.33 -4.42
CA PRO A 37 -0.45 -23.05 -5.48
C PRO A 37 -0.07 -21.77 -6.23
N ALA A 38 -0.19 -21.80 -7.54
CA ALA A 38 0.03 -20.62 -8.37
C ALA A 38 -1.03 -19.55 -8.02
N ILE A 39 -0.57 -18.31 -7.88
CA ILE A 39 -1.47 -17.17 -7.70
C ILE A 39 -1.99 -16.79 -9.08
N GLU A 40 -3.31 -16.81 -9.26
CA GLU A 40 -3.95 -16.35 -10.49
C GLU A 40 -3.76 -14.83 -10.62
N ALA A 41 -3.33 -14.38 -11.81
CA ALA A 41 -3.23 -12.97 -12.11
C ALA A 41 -4.62 -12.36 -12.32
N LEU A 42 -4.93 -11.30 -11.58
CA LEU A 42 -6.13 -10.52 -11.85
C LEU A 42 -6.05 -9.85 -13.23
N PRO A 43 -7.19 -9.70 -13.94
CA PRO A 43 -7.19 -9.03 -15.24
C PRO A 43 -6.73 -7.58 -15.12
N VAL A 44 -5.90 -7.15 -16.06
CA VAL A 44 -5.49 -5.74 -16.15
C VAL A 44 -6.48 -5.02 -17.04
N THR A 45 -7.04 -3.95 -16.49
CA THR A 45 -7.87 -3.00 -17.24
C THR A 45 -7.18 -1.63 -17.23
N ALA A 46 -7.67 -0.70 -18.04
CA ALA A 46 -7.30 0.69 -17.85
C ALA A 46 -7.64 1.12 -16.42
N PRO A 47 -6.86 2.04 -15.81
CA PRO A 47 -7.13 2.49 -14.44
C PRO A 47 -8.54 3.04 -14.28
N ASP A 48 -9.27 2.50 -13.31
CA ASP A 48 -10.59 3.02 -12.90
C ASP A 48 -10.44 4.30 -12.08
N PHE A 49 -9.34 4.37 -11.29
CA PHE A 49 -9.01 5.49 -10.41
C PHE A 49 -7.55 5.88 -10.54
N GLN A 50 -7.27 7.17 -10.34
CA GLN A 50 -5.92 7.69 -10.32
C GLN A 50 -5.69 8.47 -9.03
N LEU A 51 -4.63 8.11 -8.30
CA LEU A 51 -4.18 8.79 -7.10
C LEU A 51 -2.78 9.35 -7.33
N GLU A 52 -2.64 10.64 -7.06
CA GLU A 52 -1.35 11.32 -7.03
C GLU A 52 -0.99 11.61 -5.57
N LEU A 53 0.12 11.07 -5.12
CA LEU A 53 0.67 11.31 -3.79
C LEU A 53 1.66 12.45 -3.87
N ASP A 54 1.44 13.47 -3.04
CA ASP A 54 2.26 14.68 -3.01
C ASP A 54 2.33 15.28 -1.60
N GLU A 55 3.13 16.29 -1.43
CA GLU A 55 3.22 17.10 -0.23
C GLU A 55 3.07 18.58 -0.57
N ALA A 56 2.50 19.34 0.34
CA ALA A 56 2.23 20.75 0.15
C ALA A 56 2.34 21.52 1.47
N TYR A 57 2.52 22.83 1.38
CA TYR A 57 2.39 23.71 2.56
C TYR A 57 1.01 24.37 2.58
N GLN A 58 0.28 24.18 3.67
CA GLN A 58 -1.01 24.81 3.91
C GLN A 58 -0.98 25.54 5.26
N GLY A 59 -1.20 26.86 5.23
CA GLY A 59 -1.15 27.67 6.45
C GLY A 59 0.21 27.74 7.14
N GLY A 60 1.28 27.29 6.49
CA GLY A 60 2.63 27.19 7.05
C GLY A 60 3.01 25.78 7.52
N ASP A 61 2.07 24.86 7.60
CA ASP A 61 2.29 23.48 7.98
C ASP A 61 2.49 22.59 6.74
N LEU A 62 3.40 21.63 6.84
CA LEU A 62 3.57 20.60 5.83
C LEU A 62 2.42 19.61 5.93
N VAL A 63 1.69 19.40 4.83
CA VAL A 63 0.60 18.45 4.71
C VAL A 63 0.90 17.45 3.60
N PHE A 64 0.33 16.26 3.70
CA PHE A 64 0.50 15.20 2.73
C PHE A 64 -0.82 14.95 2.01
N THR A 65 -0.78 15.01 0.70
CA THR A 65 -1.99 15.09 -0.13
C THR A 65 -2.19 13.88 -1.01
N ILE A 66 -3.46 13.62 -1.33
CA ILE A 66 -3.88 12.73 -2.41
C ILE A 66 -4.70 13.57 -3.39
N ASN A 67 -4.25 13.65 -4.64
CA ASN A 67 -4.85 14.51 -5.66
C ASN A 67 -4.98 15.98 -5.20
N GLY A 68 -3.94 16.50 -4.52
CA GLY A 68 -3.89 17.87 -3.99
C GLY A 68 -4.84 18.14 -2.82
N LYS A 69 -5.43 17.11 -2.22
CA LYS A 69 -6.36 17.23 -1.08
C LYS A 69 -5.87 16.42 0.12
N THR A 70 -6.29 16.87 1.30
CA THR A 70 -6.06 16.17 2.57
C THR A 70 -7.36 15.57 3.08
N TRP A 71 -7.27 14.49 3.83
CA TRP A 71 -8.41 13.96 4.57
C TRP A 71 -9.05 15.05 5.46
N PRO A 72 -10.40 15.15 5.55
CA PRO A 72 -11.41 14.25 4.95
C PRO A 72 -11.90 14.71 3.55
N ASN A 73 -11.20 15.60 2.85
CA ASN A 73 -11.66 16.17 1.59
C ASN A 73 -11.20 15.37 0.34
N VAL A 74 -10.47 14.28 0.53
CA VAL A 74 -10.15 13.33 -0.55
C VAL A 74 -11.45 12.62 -0.96
N PRO A 75 -11.86 12.66 -2.24
CA PRO A 75 -13.09 12.00 -2.68
C PRO A 75 -13.04 10.49 -2.47
N ASP A 76 -14.15 9.91 -2.00
CA ASP A 76 -14.30 8.46 -1.90
C ASP A 76 -14.23 7.79 -3.27
N LEU A 77 -13.60 6.63 -3.32
CA LEU A 77 -13.60 5.75 -4.49
C LEU A 77 -14.82 4.84 -4.40
N ALA A 78 -15.85 5.12 -5.19
CA ALA A 78 -17.07 4.30 -5.24
C ALA A 78 -16.86 3.06 -6.11
N VAL A 79 -17.03 1.88 -5.52
CA VAL A 79 -16.72 0.61 -6.14
C VAL A 79 -17.92 -0.35 -6.02
N PRO A 80 -18.41 -0.94 -7.11
CA PRO A 80 -19.44 -1.98 -7.03
C PRO A 80 -18.94 -3.26 -6.37
N LEU A 81 -19.78 -3.86 -5.52
CA LEU A 81 -19.50 -5.15 -4.88
C LEU A 81 -19.17 -6.24 -5.92
N GLY A 82 -18.18 -7.05 -5.63
CA GLY A 82 -17.71 -8.16 -6.46
C GLY A 82 -16.89 -7.75 -7.67
N SER A 83 -16.69 -6.44 -7.89
CA SER A 83 -15.91 -5.96 -9.02
C SER A 83 -14.40 -6.05 -8.81
N ILE A 84 -13.66 -6.13 -9.92
CA ILE A 84 -12.22 -5.96 -9.94
C ILE A 84 -11.95 -4.56 -10.46
N ARG A 85 -11.09 -3.79 -9.77
CA ARG A 85 -10.72 -2.43 -10.14
C ARG A 85 -9.22 -2.24 -10.15
N THR A 86 -8.77 -1.38 -11.04
CA THR A 86 -7.38 -0.98 -11.15
C THR A 86 -7.23 0.44 -10.61
N LEU A 87 -6.36 0.60 -9.61
CA LEU A 87 -5.98 1.86 -9.02
C LEU A 87 -4.56 2.20 -9.48
N GLU A 88 -4.41 3.27 -10.24
CA GLU A 88 -3.10 3.81 -10.59
C GLU A 88 -2.65 4.80 -9.53
N ILE A 89 -1.45 4.59 -8.98
CA ILE A 89 -0.86 5.48 -7.98
C ILE A 89 0.44 6.04 -8.52
N SER A 90 0.53 7.37 -8.57
CA SER A 90 1.76 8.12 -8.88
C SER A 90 2.26 8.84 -7.64
N ASN A 91 3.57 8.84 -7.43
CA ASN A 91 4.21 9.60 -6.36
C ASN A 91 5.05 10.71 -6.99
N VAL A 92 4.62 11.94 -6.82
CA VAL A 92 5.30 13.14 -7.32
C VAL A 92 6.06 13.90 -6.24
N SER A 93 5.96 13.44 -4.98
CA SER A 93 6.70 13.99 -3.85
C SER A 93 8.19 13.56 -3.86
N ASP A 94 8.98 14.11 -2.96
CA ASP A 94 10.39 13.75 -2.78
C ASP A 94 10.62 12.60 -1.80
N LYS A 95 9.54 11.98 -1.27
CA LYS A 95 9.57 10.90 -0.28
C LYS A 95 8.92 9.64 -0.79
N ASP A 96 9.39 8.48 -0.34
CA ASP A 96 8.72 7.21 -0.56
C ASP A 96 7.48 7.09 0.34
N HIS A 97 6.38 6.55 -0.20
CA HIS A 97 5.13 6.35 0.53
C HIS A 97 4.75 4.87 0.56
N PRO A 98 4.79 4.20 1.74
CA PRO A 98 4.16 2.91 1.91
C PRO A 98 2.63 3.07 1.80
N PHE A 99 2.06 2.74 0.66
CA PHE A 99 0.62 2.79 0.43
C PHE A 99 -0.02 1.51 0.96
N HIS A 100 -1.01 1.65 1.83
CA HIS A 100 -1.77 0.57 2.44
C HIS A 100 -3.26 0.71 2.14
N GLN A 101 -3.90 -0.42 1.85
CA GLN A 101 -5.34 -0.53 1.63
C GLN A 101 -5.94 -1.50 2.65
N HIS A 102 -6.92 -1.04 3.42
CA HIS A 102 -7.65 -1.87 4.36
C HIS A 102 -8.63 -2.80 3.66
N GLY A 103 -8.88 -3.96 4.26
CA GLY A 103 -9.93 -4.89 3.89
C GLY A 103 -9.66 -5.73 2.64
N PHE A 104 -8.81 -5.30 1.73
CA PHE A 104 -8.57 -5.98 0.45
C PHE A 104 -7.09 -6.13 0.15
N PHE A 105 -6.75 -7.28 -0.42
CA PHE A 105 -5.43 -7.46 -1.01
C PHE A 105 -5.43 -7.00 -2.48
N PHE A 106 -4.28 -6.57 -2.93
CA PHE A 106 -4.06 -6.19 -4.31
C PHE A 106 -2.87 -6.93 -4.93
N GLN A 107 -2.83 -6.98 -6.25
CA GLN A 107 -1.66 -7.34 -7.03
C GLN A 107 -1.04 -6.05 -7.56
N ALA A 108 0.18 -5.73 -7.09
CA ALA A 108 0.90 -4.54 -7.53
C ALA A 108 1.68 -4.83 -8.83
N ARG A 109 1.64 -3.88 -9.75
CA ARG A 109 2.37 -3.92 -11.02
C ARG A 109 3.14 -2.63 -11.20
N SER A 110 4.34 -2.76 -11.72
CA SER A 110 5.18 -1.63 -12.11
C SER A 110 5.19 -1.53 -13.63
N SER A 111 5.29 -0.32 -14.16
CA SER A 111 5.54 -0.06 -15.58
C SER A 111 6.86 -0.66 -16.09
N ALA A 112 7.75 -1.07 -15.19
CA ALA A 112 9.07 -1.63 -15.53
C ALA A 112 9.07 -3.11 -15.94
N GLY A 113 7.92 -3.79 -15.93
CA GLY A 113 7.81 -5.19 -16.37
C GLY A 113 6.89 -6.05 -15.53
N ALA A 114 6.51 -7.21 -16.08
CA ALA A 114 5.67 -8.18 -15.40
C ALA A 114 6.46 -8.91 -14.31
N SER A 115 6.08 -8.71 -13.07
CA SER A 115 6.45 -9.60 -11.96
C SER A 115 5.38 -10.67 -11.78
N PRO A 116 5.72 -11.86 -11.26
CA PRO A 116 4.70 -12.83 -10.88
C PRO A 116 3.68 -12.18 -9.95
N PRO A 117 2.40 -12.53 -10.07
CA PRO A 117 1.36 -11.98 -9.20
C PRO A 117 1.64 -12.37 -7.75
N ILE A 118 1.64 -11.39 -6.87
CA ILE A 118 1.80 -11.55 -5.41
C ILE A 118 0.72 -10.72 -4.74
N TRP A 119 0.02 -11.32 -3.79
CA TRP A 119 -0.93 -10.59 -2.96
C TRP A 119 -0.22 -9.73 -1.93
N LYS A 120 -0.61 -8.47 -1.86
CA LYS A 120 -0.12 -7.47 -0.91
C LYS A 120 -1.28 -6.62 -0.40
N ASP A 121 -1.13 -6.09 0.78
CA ASP A 121 -1.98 -5.04 1.35
C ASP A 121 -1.22 -3.70 1.47
N THR A 122 0.10 -3.77 1.35
CA THR A 122 0.99 -2.62 1.45
C THR A 122 2.08 -2.69 0.38
N VAL A 123 2.38 -1.56 -0.26
CA VAL A 123 3.45 -1.45 -1.25
C VAL A 123 4.14 -0.09 -1.14
N ILE A 124 5.44 -0.05 -1.31
CA ILE A 124 6.18 1.23 -1.35
C ILE A 124 6.01 1.84 -2.74
N VAL A 125 5.38 3.02 -2.79
CA VAL A 125 5.34 3.87 -3.98
C VAL A 125 6.53 4.82 -3.90
N ARG A 126 7.59 4.51 -4.66
CA ARG A 126 8.82 5.29 -4.62
C ARG A 126 8.63 6.66 -5.25
N THR A 127 9.42 7.63 -4.82
CA THR A 127 9.46 8.96 -5.43
C THR A 127 9.66 8.86 -6.95
N GLY A 128 8.91 9.63 -7.71
CA GLY A 128 8.92 9.64 -9.17
C GLY A 128 8.40 8.36 -9.84
N SER A 129 7.83 7.40 -9.09
CA SER A 129 7.33 6.16 -9.64
C SER A 129 5.80 6.14 -9.79
N LYS A 130 5.35 5.19 -10.61
CA LYS A 130 3.94 4.88 -10.83
C LYS A 130 3.72 3.38 -10.69
N LEU A 131 2.66 2.99 -9.99
CA LEU A 131 2.23 1.61 -9.80
C LEU A 131 0.76 1.46 -10.16
N GLU A 132 0.38 0.28 -10.63
CA GLU A 132 -1.00 -0.16 -10.74
C GLU A 132 -1.28 -1.20 -9.67
N LEU A 133 -2.35 -1.01 -8.92
CA LEU A 133 -2.86 -1.94 -7.92
C LEU A 133 -4.19 -2.49 -8.40
N VAL A 134 -4.27 -3.82 -8.56
CA VAL A 134 -5.48 -4.49 -9.00
C VAL A 134 -6.07 -5.25 -7.83
N SER A 135 -7.29 -4.91 -7.43
CA SER A 135 -8.01 -5.51 -6.29
C SER A 135 -9.37 -6.05 -6.72
N ARG A 136 -9.81 -7.10 -6.01
CA ARG A 136 -11.20 -7.54 -5.99
C ARG A 136 -11.87 -6.99 -4.74
N TYR A 137 -13.03 -6.37 -4.91
CA TYR A 137 -13.80 -5.73 -3.82
C TYR A 137 -15.05 -6.57 -3.54
N ASP A 138 -14.93 -7.53 -2.62
CA ASP A 138 -15.95 -8.56 -2.33
C ASP A 138 -16.63 -8.41 -0.96
N GLU A 139 -16.36 -7.32 -0.25
CA GLU A 139 -16.98 -6.99 1.03
C GLU A 139 -17.57 -5.58 1.01
N LEU A 140 -18.84 -5.45 1.39
CA LEU A 140 -19.52 -4.16 1.52
C LEU A 140 -18.90 -3.30 2.61
N GLY A 141 -18.95 -1.98 2.46
CA GLY A 141 -18.58 -1.06 3.53
C GLY A 141 -17.69 0.10 3.09
N HIS A 142 -17.19 0.81 4.11
CA HIS A 142 -16.24 1.90 3.95
C HIS A 142 -14.86 1.44 4.43
N TRP A 143 -13.91 1.46 3.53
CA TRP A 143 -12.57 0.95 3.74
C TRP A 143 -11.55 2.07 3.55
N MET A 144 -10.64 2.22 4.50
CA MET A 144 -9.61 3.25 4.40
C MET A 144 -8.46 2.80 3.48
N TYR A 145 -7.83 3.74 2.80
CA TYR A 145 -6.49 3.61 2.25
C TYR A 145 -5.64 4.80 2.69
N GLN A 146 -4.33 4.59 2.85
CA GLN A 146 -3.46 5.62 3.41
C GLN A 146 -1.99 5.37 3.11
N CYS A 147 -1.16 6.39 3.28
CA CYS A 147 0.26 6.20 3.55
C CYS A 147 0.43 5.60 4.96
N HIS A 148 1.26 4.57 5.12
CA HIS A 148 1.47 3.91 6.41
C HIS A 148 2.57 4.57 7.26
N ILE A 149 3.17 5.67 6.82
CA ILE A 149 3.93 6.58 7.67
C ILE A 149 2.92 7.41 8.45
N LEU A 150 2.91 7.30 9.78
CA LEU A 150 1.86 7.89 10.62
C LEU A 150 1.77 9.40 10.46
N GLU A 151 2.89 10.10 10.42
CA GLU A 151 2.92 11.55 10.22
C GLU A 151 2.32 11.96 8.87
N HIS A 152 2.50 11.14 7.83
CA HIS A 152 1.89 11.41 6.53
C HIS A 152 0.39 11.15 6.54
N ALA A 153 -0.05 10.08 7.19
CA ALA A 153 -1.47 9.77 7.36
C ALA A 153 -2.17 10.86 8.17
N GLU A 154 -1.64 11.22 9.34
CA GLU A 154 -2.15 12.30 10.20
C GLU A 154 -2.10 13.67 9.50
N GLY A 155 -1.09 13.90 8.65
CA GLY A 155 -0.95 15.08 7.82
C GLY A 155 -1.89 15.12 6.60
N GLY A 156 -2.75 14.09 6.42
CA GLY A 156 -3.85 14.09 5.46
C GLY A 156 -3.76 13.09 4.31
N MET A 157 -2.70 12.27 4.21
CA MET A 157 -2.56 11.29 3.12
C MET A 157 -3.41 10.04 3.38
N MET A 158 -4.72 10.23 3.40
CA MET A 158 -5.74 9.20 3.59
C MET A 158 -6.94 9.44 2.67
N GLY A 159 -7.65 8.36 2.36
CA GLY A 159 -8.92 8.40 1.65
C GLY A 159 -9.75 7.16 1.96
N ALA A 160 -10.93 7.07 1.36
CA ALA A 160 -11.84 5.94 1.57
C ALA A 160 -12.26 5.29 0.26
N ILE A 161 -12.55 3.99 0.33
CA ILE A 161 -13.20 3.20 -0.70
C ILE A 161 -14.58 2.83 -0.17
N THR A 162 -15.60 3.18 -0.90
CA THR A 162 -16.98 2.78 -0.59
C THR A 162 -17.39 1.66 -1.53
N VAL A 163 -17.53 0.45 -0.98
CA VAL A 163 -18.06 -0.71 -1.71
C VAL A 163 -19.55 -0.81 -1.48
N HIS A 164 -20.36 -0.82 -2.57
CA HIS A 164 -21.83 -0.77 -2.57
C HIS A 164 -22.46 -1.74 -3.56
#